data_cbb2f074771907dfe865321464dbe4eb
#
_entry.id   cbb2f074771907dfe865321464dbe4eb
#
_cell.length_a   1.000
_cell.length_b   1.000
_cell.length_c   1.000
_cell.angle_alpha   90.00
_cell.angle_beta   90.00
_cell.angle_gamma   90.00
#
_symmetry.space_group_name_H-M   'P 1'
#
loop_
_entity.id
_entity.type
_entity.pdbx_description
1 polymer ?
#
loop_
_entity_poly.entity_id
_entity_poly.type
_entity_poly.pdbx_seq_one_letter_code
_entity_poly.pdbx_strand_id
1 'polypeptide(L)'
;MSPARKHTSAGRRTAFVAATLALGLGLSACASDDTDAGGDATTTEGGESQELSIAIHSGWDEGIAVSHLFKVMLEDEGYTVTTETADPGIVYTGLAGGNFDVNFDMWLPATHADYLEQYGDDLEQLGVWYDDAKLTIAVNEDAPIDSLAELADNADVFGNRIVGIESGAGLTRITQDEAIPAYGLEDMDFVISSTPAMLAELKGATDAGDDVLVTLWRPHWAYDEFPIKDLEDPENAMGDAEEIHTVGRTGFGEDFPEVASWIAAFELTDEQLFSLENIMFNENEGSDNDGSVREWLEQNPTFVDDLKAAAGA
;
A
#
# COMPACT_ATOMS: atom_id res chain seq x y z
N MET A 1 -54.32 17.96 19.86
CA MET A 1 -55.53 17.54 19.13
C MET A 1 -55.09 17.04 17.77
N SER A 2 -55.32 15.80 17.61
CA SER A 2 -55.32 14.82 16.51
C SER A 2 -55.60 15.34 15.09
N PRO A 3 -55.43 14.50 14.03
CA PRO A 3 -55.26 13.04 14.03
C PRO A 3 -54.23 12.42 13.05
N ALA A 4 -53.95 11.17 13.32
CA ALA A 4 -53.28 10.19 12.48
C ALA A 4 -54.00 9.87 11.16
N ARG A 5 -53.25 9.52 10.12
CA ARG A 5 -53.77 8.73 8.98
C ARG A 5 -52.96 7.44 8.82
N LYS A 6 -53.65 6.34 9.09
CA LYS A 6 -53.30 4.99 8.67
C LYS A 6 -53.60 4.83 7.17
N HIS A 7 -52.72 4.20 6.43
CA HIS A 7 -53.06 3.51 5.19
C HIS A 7 -52.60 2.06 5.22
N THR A 8 -53.54 1.22 5.06
CA THR A 8 -53.53 -0.24 5.06
C THR A 8 -53.11 -0.79 3.69
N SER A 9 -52.28 -1.81 3.75
CA SER A 9 -52.20 -3.05 2.98
C SER A 9 -52.83 -3.21 1.61
N ALA A 10 -52.08 -3.79 0.67
CA ALA A 10 -52.64 -4.82 -0.22
C ALA A 10 -51.50 -5.72 -0.69
N GLY A 11 -51.55 -6.97 -0.25
CA GLY A 11 -50.67 -8.03 -0.75
C GLY A 11 -51.10 -8.48 -2.16
N ARG A 12 -50.13 -8.87 -2.94
CA ARG A 12 -50.33 -9.73 -4.13
C ARG A 12 -49.37 -10.91 -4.08
N ARG A 13 -49.97 -12.05 -3.77
CA ARG A 13 -49.42 -13.39 -4.00
C ARG A 13 -49.51 -13.65 -5.50
N THR A 14 -48.46 -14.09 -6.13
CA THR A 14 -48.52 -14.80 -7.41
C THR A 14 -47.59 -16.00 -7.39
N ALA A 15 -48.15 -17.08 -7.92
CA ALA A 15 -47.86 -18.46 -7.72
C ALA A 15 -46.65 -18.98 -8.49
N PHE A 16 -46.17 -20.10 -7.97
CA PHE A 16 -45.26 -21.08 -8.57
C PHE A 16 -45.73 -21.59 -9.93
N VAL A 17 -44.79 -21.74 -10.87
CA VAL A 17 -44.89 -22.73 -11.93
C VAL A 17 -43.57 -23.51 -11.98
N ALA A 18 -43.63 -24.76 -11.58
CA ALA A 18 -42.60 -25.78 -11.80
C ALA A 18 -42.80 -26.34 -13.21
N ALA A 19 -41.70 -26.45 -13.95
CA ALA A 19 -41.68 -27.23 -15.16
C ALA A 19 -40.44 -28.16 -15.14
N THR A 20 -40.71 -29.40 -14.88
CA THR A 20 -39.83 -30.58 -15.06
C THR A 20 -39.99 -31.15 -16.47
N LEU A 21 -38.88 -31.45 -17.16
CA LEU A 21 -38.77 -32.44 -18.23
C LEU A 21 -37.24 -32.77 -18.37
N ALA A 22 -36.78 -33.92 -17.98
CA ALA A 22 -36.78 -35.29 -18.44
C ALA A 22 -35.79 -35.55 -19.61
N LEU A 23 -34.76 -36.32 -19.24
CA LEU A 23 -34.00 -37.39 -19.93
C LEU A 23 -33.87 -37.37 -21.46
N GLY A 24 -32.60 -37.52 -21.89
CA GLY A 24 -32.21 -38.03 -23.20
C GLY A 24 -30.81 -38.66 -23.12
N LEU A 25 -30.76 -39.97 -22.76
CA LEU A 25 -29.59 -40.82 -22.96
C LEU A 25 -29.47 -41.15 -24.45
N GLY A 26 -28.30 -40.95 -25.03
CA GLY A 26 -27.91 -41.39 -26.36
C GLY A 26 -26.52 -42.02 -26.32
N LEU A 27 -26.42 -43.33 -26.05
CA LEU A 27 -25.28 -44.13 -26.39
C LEU A 27 -25.29 -44.39 -27.89
N SER A 28 -24.17 -44.14 -28.56
CA SER A 28 -23.84 -44.75 -29.85
C SER A 28 -22.36 -45.10 -29.85
N ALA A 29 -22.10 -46.38 -29.73
CA ALA A 29 -20.84 -47.02 -30.06
C ALA A 29 -20.90 -47.54 -31.51
N CYS A 30 -19.80 -47.36 -32.25
CA CYS A 30 -19.30 -48.21 -33.38
C CYS A 30 -17.98 -47.55 -33.83
N ALA A 31 -16.83 -48.10 -33.56
CA ALA A 31 -16.06 -49.18 -34.19
C ALA A 31 -15.39 -48.78 -35.52
N SER A 32 -14.03 -48.68 -35.40
CA SER A 32 -12.96 -49.05 -36.36
C SER A 32 -12.95 -48.45 -37.77
N ASP A 33 -11.89 -47.72 -38.13
CA ASP A 33 -10.85 -48.28 -39.00
C ASP A 33 -9.60 -47.38 -39.06
N ASP A 34 -8.44 -48.01 -39.20
CA ASP A 34 -7.11 -47.47 -39.32
C ASP A 34 -6.94 -46.49 -40.50
N THR A 35 -6.28 -45.34 -40.24
CA THR A 35 -5.23 -44.83 -41.14
C THR A 35 -4.33 -43.84 -40.40
N ASP A 36 -3.06 -44.17 -40.40
CA ASP A 36 -1.87 -43.45 -40.00
C ASP A 36 -1.75 -42.10 -40.72
N ALA A 37 -1.69 -41.02 -39.95
CA ALA A 37 -1.09 -39.77 -40.39
C ALA A 37 -0.62 -39.02 -39.17
N GLY A 38 0.70 -39.04 -38.93
CA GLY A 38 1.39 -38.24 -37.93
C GLY A 38 1.05 -36.76 -38.07
N GLY A 39 0.37 -36.24 -37.10
CA GLY A 39 0.21 -34.82 -36.81
C GLY A 39 0.70 -34.61 -35.42
N ASP A 40 1.89 -34.06 -35.30
CA ASP A 40 2.46 -33.54 -34.07
C ASP A 40 1.49 -32.44 -33.55
N ALA A 41 0.58 -32.87 -32.68
CA ALA A 41 -0.22 -31.95 -31.90
C ALA A 41 0.67 -31.48 -30.76
N THR A 42 1.40 -30.40 -31.00
CA THR A 42 1.95 -29.55 -29.95
C THR A 42 0.75 -29.09 -29.12
N THR A 43 0.45 -29.78 -28.05
CA THR A 43 -0.31 -29.23 -26.95
C THR A 43 0.53 -28.11 -26.40
N THR A 44 0.19 -26.88 -26.80
CA THR A 44 0.55 -25.71 -26.05
C THR A 44 -0.20 -25.89 -24.73
N GLU A 45 0.47 -26.36 -23.71
CA GLU A 45 0.02 -26.16 -22.33
C GLU A 45 -0.03 -24.65 -22.16
N GLY A 46 -1.20 -24.06 -22.33
CA GLY A 46 -1.51 -22.77 -21.77
C GLY A 46 -1.51 -22.99 -20.27
N GLY A 47 -0.41 -22.69 -19.62
CA GLY A 47 -0.36 -22.62 -18.16
C GLY A 47 -1.48 -21.67 -17.72
N GLU A 48 -2.32 -22.13 -16.79
CA GLU A 48 -3.24 -21.22 -16.11
C GLU A 48 -2.37 -20.13 -15.47
N SER A 49 -2.64 -18.86 -15.77
CA SER A 49 -1.95 -17.75 -15.13
C SER A 49 -2.24 -17.82 -13.63
N GLN A 50 -1.20 -17.78 -12.80
CA GLN A 50 -1.40 -17.73 -11.36
C GLN A 50 -1.98 -16.34 -11.01
N GLU A 51 -3.04 -16.35 -10.21
CA GLU A 51 -3.63 -15.10 -9.70
C GLU A 51 -2.91 -14.71 -8.41
N LEU A 52 -2.55 -13.43 -8.27
CA LEU A 52 -1.92 -12.86 -7.07
C LEU A 52 -2.58 -11.52 -6.74
N SER A 53 -2.86 -11.30 -5.46
CA SER A 53 -3.47 -10.08 -4.96
C SER A 53 -2.49 -9.30 -4.07
N ILE A 54 -2.27 -8.01 -4.42
CA ILE A 54 -1.44 -7.09 -3.64
C ILE A 54 -2.36 -6.12 -2.89
N ALA A 55 -2.25 -6.09 -1.57
CA ALA A 55 -2.89 -5.08 -0.74
C ALA A 55 -1.99 -3.85 -0.62
N ILE A 56 -2.55 -2.67 -0.80
CA ILE A 56 -1.82 -1.40 -0.80
C ILE A 56 -2.41 -0.48 0.25
N HIS A 57 -1.56 0.14 1.08
CA HIS A 57 -2.02 1.17 2.00
C HIS A 57 -2.44 2.43 1.24
N SER A 58 -3.56 3.02 1.67
CA SER A 58 -4.13 4.19 0.99
C SER A 58 -3.28 5.43 1.21
N GLY A 59 -2.66 5.94 0.15
CA GLY A 59 -1.93 7.21 0.14
C GLY A 59 -0.49 7.12 0.66
N TRP A 60 0.08 5.93 0.83
CA TRP A 60 1.49 5.76 1.20
C TRP A 60 2.28 5.46 -0.07
N ASP A 61 2.96 6.48 -0.52
CA ASP A 61 3.44 6.55 -1.91
C ASP A 61 4.61 5.59 -2.19
N GLU A 62 5.49 5.34 -1.23
CA GLU A 62 6.56 4.34 -1.31
C GLU A 62 5.97 2.92 -1.46
N GLY A 63 4.96 2.59 -0.66
CA GLY A 63 4.26 1.31 -0.73
C GLY A 63 3.46 1.15 -2.04
N ILE A 64 2.85 2.24 -2.52
CA ILE A 64 2.16 2.27 -3.82
C ILE A 64 3.18 2.02 -4.94
N ALA A 65 4.34 2.70 -4.91
CA ALA A 65 5.38 2.59 -5.92
C ALA A 65 5.92 1.16 -6.03
N VAL A 66 6.30 0.55 -4.91
CA VAL A 66 6.82 -0.83 -4.89
C VAL A 66 5.75 -1.85 -5.26
N SER A 67 4.50 -1.66 -4.82
CA SER A 67 3.38 -2.53 -5.19
C SER A 67 3.13 -2.55 -6.69
N HIS A 68 3.13 -1.38 -7.36
CA HIS A 68 2.96 -1.29 -8.80
C HIS A 68 4.20 -1.78 -9.56
N LEU A 69 5.41 -1.61 -9.01
CA LEU A 69 6.62 -2.19 -9.58
C LEU A 69 6.51 -3.72 -9.64
N PHE A 70 6.17 -4.37 -8.53
CA PHE A 70 5.96 -5.82 -8.51
C PHE A 70 4.78 -6.25 -9.39
N LYS A 71 3.68 -5.51 -9.39
CA LYS A 71 2.55 -5.80 -10.28
C LYS A 71 2.98 -5.88 -11.75
N VAL A 72 3.67 -4.84 -12.24
CA VAL A 72 4.13 -4.78 -13.64
C VAL A 72 5.10 -5.91 -13.96
N MET A 73 6.08 -6.16 -13.07
CA MET A 73 7.06 -7.23 -13.24
C MET A 73 6.39 -8.62 -13.29
N LEU A 74 5.44 -8.88 -12.41
CA LEU A 74 4.72 -10.16 -12.34
C LEU A 74 3.78 -10.35 -13.55
N GLU A 75 3.10 -9.30 -14.01
CA GLU A 75 2.27 -9.36 -15.21
C GLU A 75 3.10 -9.67 -16.46
N ASP A 76 4.31 -9.13 -16.56
CA ASP A 76 5.24 -9.40 -17.67
C ASP A 76 5.76 -10.87 -17.64
N GLU A 77 5.72 -11.53 -16.47
CA GLU A 77 6.00 -12.97 -16.30
C GLU A 77 4.75 -13.86 -16.47
N GLY A 78 3.60 -13.26 -16.74
CA GLY A 78 2.37 -14.01 -17.05
C GLY A 78 1.45 -14.26 -15.85
N TYR A 79 1.70 -13.63 -14.70
CA TYR A 79 0.75 -13.63 -13.58
C TYR A 79 -0.46 -12.75 -13.91
N THR A 80 -1.58 -13.03 -13.26
CA THR A 80 -2.73 -12.11 -13.20
C THR A 80 -2.70 -11.42 -11.85
N VAL A 81 -2.32 -10.13 -11.82
CA VAL A 81 -2.16 -9.40 -10.56
C VAL A 81 -3.32 -8.44 -10.35
N THR A 82 -3.93 -8.53 -9.18
CA THR A 82 -4.94 -7.57 -8.72
C THR A 82 -4.37 -6.72 -7.58
N THR A 83 -4.75 -5.46 -7.54
CA THR A 83 -4.39 -4.55 -6.44
C THR A 83 -5.65 -4.07 -5.74
N GLU A 84 -5.61 -3.99 -4.42
CA GLU A 84 -6.68 -3.40 -3.61
C GLU A 84 -6.09 -2.41 -2.61
N THR A 85 -6.58 -1.17 -2.67
CA THR A 85 -6.14 -0.09 -1.78
C THR A 85 -7.10 0.02 -0.61
N ALA A 86 -6.57 0.01 0.61
CA ALA A 86 -7.37 0.07 1.82
C ALA A 86 -6.59 0.71 3.00
N ASP A 87 -7.32 1.04 4.07
CA ASP A 87 -6.70 1.46 5.33
C ASP A 87 -5.89 0.31 5.97
N PRO A 88 -4.83 0.61 6.77
CA PRO A 88 -3.92 -0.40 7.32
C PRO A 88 -4.61 -1.55 8.05
N GLY A 89 -5.62 -1.24 8.87
CA GLY A 89 -6.37 -2.27 9.61
C GLY A 89 -7.10 -3.26 8.69
N ILE A 90 -7.54 -2.83 7.50
CA ILE A 90 -8.18 -3.69 6.49
C ILE A 90 -7.12 -4.52 5.78
N VAL A 91 -5.99 -3.91 5.42
CA VAL A 91 -4.86 -4.59 4.77
C VAL A 91 -4.38 -5.76 5.64
N TYR A 92 -4.02 -5.52 6.90
CA TYR A 92 -3.51 -6.59 7.78
C TYR A 92 -4.55 -7.64 8.14
N THR A 93 -5.81 -7.23 8.36
CA THR A 93 -6.90 -8.20 8.57
C THR A 93 -7.12 -9.07 7.33
N GLY A 94 -7.03 -8.47 6.15
CA GLY A 94 -7.18 -9.17 4.87
C GLY A 94 -6.06 -10.17 4.59
N LEU A 95 -4.81 -9.79 4.85
CA LEU A 95 -3.64 -10.70 4.76
C LEU A 95 -3.77 -11.87 5.73
N ALA A 96 -4.01 -11.60 7.01
CA ALA A 96 -4.18 -12.63 8.03
C ALA A 96 -5.37 -13.56 7.73
N GLY A 97 -6.42 -13.03 7.09
CA GLY A 97 -7.58 -13.80 6.66
C GLY A 97 -7.42 -14.51 5.31
N GLY A 98 -6.30 -14.33 4.60
CA GLY A 98 -6.05 -14.90 3.26
C GLY A 98 -6.91 -14.28 2.15
N ASN A 99 -7.39 -13.05 2.33
CA ASN A 99 -8.12 -12.31 1.29
C ASN A 99 -7.17 -11.56 0.34
N PHE A 100 -5.95 -11.29 0.81
CA PHE A 100 -4.84 -10.73 0.05
C PHE A 100 -3.63 -11.64 0.20
N ASP A 101 -2.74 -11.63 -0.78
CA ASP A 101 -1.55 -12.48 -0.77
C ASP A 101 -0.34 -11.75 -0.17
N VAL A 102 -0.12 -10.47 -0.50
CA VAL A 102 1.09 -9.73 -0.13
C VAL A 102 0.84 -8.24 0.06
N ASN A 103 1.63 -7.63 0.95
CA ASN A 103 1.78 -6.18 1.12
C ASN A 103 3.26 -5.83 1.21
N PHE A 104 3.67 -4.71 0.59
CA PHE A 104 5.07 -4.28 0.49
C PHE A 104 5.43 -3.17 1.47
N ASP A 105 4.63 -2.94 2.52
CA ASP A 105 4.76 -1.72 3.28
C ASP A 105 4.41 -1.94 4.77
N MET A 106 5.21 -2.80 5.43
CA MET A 106 5.16 -2.99 6.87
C MET A 106 6.42 -2.43 7.51
N TRP A 107 6.29 -1.35 8.25
CA TRP A 107 7.39 -0.67 8.95
C TRP A 107 7.62 -1.27 10.33
N LEU A 108 8.85 -1.73 10.58
CA LEU A 108 9.24 -2.38 11.84
C LEU A 108 10.57 -1.81 12.33
N PRO A 109 10.79 -1.76 13.68
CA PRO A 109 10.03 -2.49 14.70
C PRO A 109 8.89 -1.71 15.37
N ALA A 110 8.72 -0.39 15.16
CA ALA A 110 7.86 0.43 16.01
C ALA A 110 6.53 0.82 15.37
N THR A 111 6.56 1.27 14.11
CA THR A 111 5.38 1.87 13.44
C THR A 111 4.22 0.89 13.35
N HIS A 112 4.45 -0.35 12.91
CA HIS A 112 3.42 -1.36 12.76
C HIS A 112 3.52 -2.49 13.82
N ALA A 113 4.15 -2.21 14.97
CA ALA A 113 4.27 -3.17 16.07
C ALA A 113 2.93 -3.76 16.51
N ASP A 114 1.89 -2.94 16.61
CA ASP A 114 0.56 -3.37 17.07
C ASP A 114 -0.08 -4.36 16.09
N TYR A 115 0.12 -4.14 14.78
CA TYR A 115 -0.36 -5.06 13.73
C TYR A 115 0.43 -6.36 13.74
N LEU A 116 1.75 -6.30 13.95
CA LEU A 116 2.58 -7.49 14.09
C LEU A 116 2.22 -8.29 15.36
N GLU A 117 1.94 -7.62 16.49
CA GLU A 117 1.48 -8.29 17.73
C GLU A 117 0.13 -8.99 17.49
N GLN A 118 -0.78 -8.34 16.74
CA GLN A 118 -2.12 -8.87 16.54
C GLN A 118 -2.20 -9.97 15.49
N TYR A 119 -1.43 -9.87 14.41
CA TYR A 119 -1.57 -10.72 13.22
C TYR A 119 -0.31 -11.51 12.84
N GLY A 120 0.82 -11.29 13.55
CA GLY A 120 2.12 -11.85 13.13
C GLY A 120 2.17 -13.38 13.04
N ASP A 121 1.33 -14.09 13.81
CA ASP A 121 1.23 -15.57 13.72
C ASP A 121 0.56 -16.03 12.40
N ASP A 122 -0.17 -15.15 11.72
CA ASP A 122 -0.88 -15.40 10.48
C ASP A 122 -0.21 -14.73 9.25
N LEU A 123 0.98 -14.15 9.44
CA LEU A 123 1.76 -13.47 8.40
C LEU A 123 3.12 -14.12 8.21
N GLU A 124 3.65 -14.06 6.99
CA GLU A 124 5.04 -14.39 6.65
C GLU A 124 5.83 -13.11 6.33
N GLN A 125 6.94 -12.88 7.03
CA GLN A 125 7.90 -11.83 6.64
C GLN A 125 8.74 -12.37 5.48
N LEU A 126 8.65 -11.71 4.31
CA LEU A 126 9.23 -12.20 3.06
C LEU A 126 10.57 -11.53 2.71
N GLY A 127 10.79 -10.30 3.15
CA GLY A 127 12.02 -9.56 2.91
C GLY A 127 11.97 -8.15 3.48
N VAL A 128 13.13 -7.50 3.55
CA VAL A 128 13.30 -6.07 3.84
C VAL A 128 13.79 -5.43 2.56
N TRP A 129 13.15 -4.36 2.12
CA TRP A 129 13.55 -3.71 0.88
C TRP A 129 14.06 -2.27 1.07
N TYR A 130 13.92 -1.72 2.29
CA TYR A 130 14.48 -0.43 2.68
C TYR A 130 14.81 -0.43 4.17
N ASP A 131 15.95 0.14 4.60
CA ASP A 131 16.50 -0.01 5.96
C ASP A 131 16.79 1.32 6.70
N ASP A 132 16.43 2.47 6.15
CA ASP A 132 16.59 3.80 6.78
C ASP A 132 15.29 4.63 6.78
N ALA A 133 14.16 3.95 6.99
CA ALA A 133 12.86 4.60 7.05
C ALA A 133 12.69 5.36 8.38
N LYS A 134 12.07 6.57 8.35
CA LYS A 134 11.92 7.42 9.53
C LYS A 134 10.57 8.10 9.55
N LEU A 135 9.94 8.10 10.70
CA LEU A 135 8.80 8.98 10.98
C LEU A 135 9.30 10.37 11.30
N THR A 136 8.63 11.39 10.80
CA THR A 136 9.05 12.77 10.97
C THR A 136 7.87 13.69 11.30
N ILE A 137 8.18 14.85 11.88
CA ILE A 137 7.30 16.01 11.90
C ILE A 137 8.03 17.10 11.11
N ALA A 138 7.40 17.57 10.03
CA ALA A 138 8.00 18.48 9.08
C ALA A 138 7.31 19.85 9.10
N VAL A 139 8.09 20.88 8.80
CA VAL A 139 7.65 22.27 8.64
C VAL A 139 8.20 22.84 7.34
N ASN A 140 7.67 23.98 6.89
CA ASN A 140 8.29 24.74 5.80
C ASN A 140 9.76 25.09 6.14
N GLU A 141 10.62 25.14 5.13
CA GLU A 141 12.08 25.31 5.30
C GLU A 141 12.45 26.59 6.05
N ASP A 142 11.71 27.67 5.84
CA ASP A 142 11.89 28.97 6.46
C ASP A 142 11.19 29.16 7.80
N ALA A 143 10.55 28.12 8.34
CA ALA A 143 9.96 28.13 9.68
C ALA A 143 11.00 28.52 10.75
N PRO A 144 10.58 29.30 11.79
CA PRO A 144 11.50 29.92 12.75
C PRO A 144 12.07 28.94 13.79
N ILE A 145 11.73 27.66 13.72
CA ILE A 145 12.18 26.60 14.62
C ILE A 145 12.88 25.48 13.86
N ASP A 146 13.76 24.77 14.55
CA ASP A 146 14.50 23.63 14.00
C ASP A 146 14.28 22.33 14.81
N SER A 147 13.56 22.39 15.93
CA SER A 147 13.38 21.24 16.83
C SER A 147 11.97 21.17 17.41
N LEU A 148 11.48 19.95 17.65
CA LEU A 148 10.24 19.66 18.37
C LEU A 148 10.24 20.25 19.79
N ALA A 149 11.42 20.38 20.40
CA ALA A 149 11.56 21.00 21.72
C ALA A 149 11.20 22.49 21.74
N GLU A 150 11.17 23.17 20.59
CA GLU A 150 10.82 24.59 20.46
C GLU A 150 9.34 24.78 20.12
N LEU A 151 8.64 23.72 19.75
CA LEU A 151 7.30 23.78 19.16
C LEU A 151 6.24 24.31 20.12
N ALA A 152 6.25 23.89 21.40
CA ALA A 152 5.26 24.35 22.38
C ALA A 152 5.29 25.87 22.58
N ASP A 153 6.48 26.49 22.54
CA ASP A 153 6.66 27.93 22.69
C ASP A 153 6.34 28.74 21.41
N ASN A 154 6.23 28.04 20.26
CA ASN A 154 5.99 28.60 18.94
C ASN A 154 4.73 28.06 18.24
N ALA A 155 3.85 27.41 18.98
CA ALA A 155 2.66 26.74 18.42
C ALA A 155 1.72 27.67 17.64
N ASP A 156 1.67 28.96 18.02
CA ASP A 156 0.86 29.99 17.37
C ASP A 156 1.34 30.31 15.95
N VAL A 157 2.62 30.12 15.64
CA VAL A 157 3.20 30.25 14.29
C VAL A 157 2.48 29.29 13.33
N PHE A 158 2.19 28.07 13.78
CA PHE A 158 1.51 27.02 13.03
C PHE A 158 -0.02 26.98 13.28
N GLY A 159 -0.60 28.10 13.77
CA GLY A 159 -2.03 28.18 14.09
C GLY A 159 -2.48 27.20 15.18
N ASN A 160 -1.57 26.77 16.06
CA ASN A 160 -1.77 25.74 17.09
C ASN A 160 -2.26 24.39 16.52
N ARG A 161 -1.82 24.01 15.34
CA ARG A 161 -2.27 22.79 14.66
C ARG A 161 -1.08 21.94 14.21
N ILE A 162 -1.28 20.62 14.32
CA ILE A 162 -0.44 19.59 13.69
C ILE A 162 -1.36 18.87 12.71
N VAL A 163 -1.02 18.83 11.43
CA VAL A 163 -1.82 18.13 10.42
C VAL A 163 -1.27 16.72 10.24
N GLY A 164 -2.07 15.72 10.61
CA GLY A 164 -1.74 14.32 10.54
C GLY A 164 -2.42 13.58 9.39
N ILE A 165 -2.16 12.30 9.33
CA ILE A 165 -2.70 11.36 8.35
C ILE A 165 -3.83 10.51 8.95
N GLU A 166 -4.18 9.40 8.36
CA GLU A 166 -5.30 8.54 8.78
C GLU A 166 -5.09 7.92 10.18
N SER A 167 -6.20 7.72 10.89
CA SER A 167 -6.19 7.23 12.29
C SER A 167 -5.65 5.80 12.46
N GLY A 168 -5.57 5.02 11.39
CA GLY A 168 -5.02 3.65 11.43
C GLY A 168 -3.50 3.59 11.23
N ALA A 169 -2.85 4.72 10.91
CA ALA A 169 -1.41 4.78 10.72
C ALA A 169 -0.64 4.73 12.04
N GLY A 170 0.47 4.00 12.08
CA GLY A 170 1.38 3.99 13.20
C GLY A 170 1.99 5.37 13.48
N LEU A 171 2.26 6.15 12.44
CA LEU A 171 2.69 7.55 12.54
C LEU A 171 1.70 8.39 13.36
N THR A 172 0.39 8.25 13.11
CA THR A 172 -0.64 8.95 13.88
C THR A 172 -0.63 8.54 15.34
N ARG A 173 -0.53 7.22 15.62
CA ARG A 173 -0.44 6.69 16.98
C ARG A 173 0.81 7.19 17.72
N ILE A 174 2.00 7.08 17.10
CA ILE A 174 3.27 7.51 17.71
C ILE A 174 3.25 9.03 17.95
N THR A 175 2.75 9.82 17.01
CA THR A 175 2.60 11.27 17.22
C THR A 175 1.70 11.56 18.41
N GLN A 176 0.55 10.88 18.53
CA GLN A 176 -0.43 11.13 19.57
C GLN A 176 0.01 10.63 20.93
N ASP A 177 0.59 9.43 21.00
CA ASP A 177 0.86 8.74 22.25
C ASP A 177 2.26 9.03 22.81
N GLU A 178 3.22 9.41 21.94
CA GLU A 178 4.61 9.63 22.32
C GLU A 178 5.06 11.09 22.10
N ALA A 179 4.98 11.63 20.87
CA ALA A 179 5.54 12.94 20.58
C ALA A 179 4.76 14.08 21.23
N ILE A 180 3.45 14.08 21.17
CA ILE A 180 2.63 15.12 21.82
C ILE A 180 2.91 15.22 23.32
N PRO A 181 2.88 14.14 24.11
CA PRO A 181 3.21 14.25 25.54
C PRO A 181 4.68 14.52 25.83
N ALA A 182 5.63 14.01 25.03
CA ALA A 182 7.05 14.24 25.25
C ALA A 182 7.43 15.73 25.13
N TYR A 183 6.79 16.44 24.21
CA TYR A 183 7.08 17.85 23.92
C TYR A 183 6.05 18.83 24.49
N GLY A 184 5.05 18.36 25.26
CA GLY A 184 4.03 19.18 25.90
C GLY A 184 3.12 19.89 24.90
N LEU A 185 2.71 19.18 23.83
CA LEU A 185 1.92 19.70 22.72
C LEU A 185 0.41 19.43 22.87
N GLU A 186 -0.06 19.05 24.05
CA GLU A 186 -1.47 18.68 24.30
C GLU A 186 -2.45 19.83 24.09
N ASP A 187 -1.95 21.07 24.09
CA ASP A 187 -2.76 22.27 23.79
C ASP A 187 -2.87 22.55 22.28
N MET A 188 -2.11 21.84 21.42
CA MET A 188 -2.22 21.91 19.97
C MET A 188 -3.33 21.00 19.45
N ASP A 189 -3.98 21.42 18.36
CA ASP A 189 -4.99 20.63 17.68
C ASP A 189 -4.32 19.62 16.72
N PHE A 190 -4.26 18.36 17.10
CA PHE A 190 -3.79 17.30 16.20
C PHE A 190 -4.91 16.88 15.27
N VAL A 191 -4.89 17.38 14.04
CA VAL A 191 -5.90 17.15 13.02
C VAL A 191 -5.64 15.83 12.30
N ILE A 192 -6.28 14.76 12.75
CA ILE A 192 -6.23 13.45 12.07
C ILE A 192 -7.06 13.55 10.79
N SER A 193 -6.46 13.20 9.65
CA SER A 193 -7.01 13.44 8.32
C SER A 193 -6.81 12.21 7.42
N SER A 194 -6.33 12.41 6.21
CA SER A 194 -5.81 11.37 5.33
C SER A 194 -4.52 11.88 4.68
N THR A 195 -3.65 11.00 4.24
CA THR A 195 -2.40 11.39 3.57
C THR A 195 -2.63 12.35 2.40
N PRO A 196 -3.56 12.11 1.46
CA PRO A 196 -3.81 13.08 0.40
C PRO A 196 -4.32 14.44 0.89
N ALA A 197 -5.08 14.47 2.00
CA ALA A 197 -5.56 15.74 2.56
C ALA A 197 -4.44 16.50 3.28
N MET A 198 -3.55 15.81 4.00
CA MET A 198 -2.34 16.39 4.60
C MET A 198 -1.43 16.97 3.53
N LEU A 199 -1.15 16.24 2.46
CA LEU A 199 -0.32 16.71 1.34
C LEU A 199 -0.94 17.92 0.61
N ALA A 200 -2.27 17.93 0.47
CA ALA A 200 -2.97 19.10 -0.11
C ALA A 200 -2.87 20.35 0.77
N GLU A 201 -2.90 20.18 2.11
CA GLU A 201 -2.69 21.29 3.04
C GLU A 201 -1.23 21.77 3.02
N LEU A 202 -0.27 20.84 3.03
CA LEU A 202 1.16 21.12 2.88
C LEU A 202 1.44 21.95 1.61
N LYS A 203 0.94 21.47 0.46
CA LYS A 203 1.06 22.17 -0.81
C LYS A 203 0.43 23.55 -0.75
N GLY A 204 -0.78 23.66 -0.23
CA GLY A 204 -1.50 24.95 -0.13
C GLY A 204 -0.77 25.97 0.70
N ALA A 205 -0.19 25.56 1.83
CA ALA A 205 0.58 26.45 2.71
C ALA A 205 1.91 26.86 2.08
N THR A 206 2.67 25.92 1.52
CA THR A 206 3.94 26.23 0.83
C THR A 206 3.74 27.14 -0.38
N ASP A 207 2.70 26.94 -1.19
CA ASP A 207 2.35 27.82 -2.30
C ASP A 207 1.96 29.25 -1.84
N ALA A 208 1.34 29.36 -0.66
CA ALA A 208 0.94 30.64 -0.07
C ALA A 208 2.09 31.35 0.68
N GLY A 209 3.15 30.62 1.04
CA GLY A 209 4.22 31.08 1.92
C GLY A 209 3.76 31.20 3.37
N ASP A 210 2.81 30.37 3.77
CA ASP A 210 2.30 30.27 5.14
C ASP A 210 3.04 29.16 5.90
N ASP A 211 3.19 29.32 7.23
CA ASP A 211 3.77 28.30 8.08
C ASP A 211 2.83 27.08 8.23
N VAL A 212 3.39 25.88 8.14
CA VAL A 212 2.66 24.63 8.24
C VAL A 212 3.45 23.61 9.05
N LEU A 213 2.74 22.75 9.78
CA LEU A 213 3.29 21.67 10.57
C LEU A 213 2.53 20.38 10.25
N VAL A 214 3.23 19.39 9.70
CA VAL A 214 2.63 18.12 9.26
C VAL A 214 3.39 16.95 9.83
N THR A 215 2.71 15.81 10.03
CA THR A 215 3.38 14.53 10.19
C THR A 215 3.72 13.96 8.82
N LEU A 216 4.95 13.49 8.65
CA LEU A 216 5.47 12.98 7.39
C LEU A 216 6.46 11.83 7.68
N TRP A 217 7.07 11.28 6.68
CA TRP A 217 8.06 10.21 6.81
C TRP A 217 9.11 10.26 5.72
N ARG A 218 10.21 9.56 5.93
CA ARG A 218 11.23 9.30 4.91
C ARG A 218 11.34 7.79 4.69
N PRO A 219 11.42 7.36 3.42
CA PRO A 219 11.46 8.14 2.18
C PRO A 219 10.09 8.70 1.79
N HIS A 220 10.05 9.88 1.15
CA HIS A 220 8.83 10.48 0.58
C HIS A 220 9.17 11.59 -0.41
N TRP A 221 8.58 11.59 -1.60
CA TRP A 221 8.80 12.56 -2.68
C TRP A 221 8.52 14.02 -2.29
N ALA A 222 7.68 14.26 -1.29
CA ALA A 222 7.32 15.60 -0.84
C ALA A 222 8.53 16.44 -0.41
N TYR A 223 9.63 15.81 0.04
CA TYR A 223 10.86 16.51 0.41
C TYR A 223 11.65 17.08 -0.78
N ASP A 224 11.44 16.50 -1.96
CA ASP A 224 12.04 17.02 -3.19
C ASP A 224 11.15 18.09 -3.86
N GLU A 225 9.83 17.97 -3.71
CA GLU A 225 8.85 18.86 -4.33
C GLU A 225 8.63 20.15 -3.52
N PHE A 226 8.59 20.05 -2.18
CA PHE A 226 8.27 21.19 -1.31
C PHE A 226 9.48 21.67 -0.53
N PRO A 227 9.63 23.00 -0.31
CA PRO A 227 10.68 23.55 0.55
C PRO A 227 10.32 23.31 2.03
N ILE A 228 10.58 22.08 2.51
CA ILE A 228 10.29 21.63 3.87
C ILE A 228 11.52 21.05 4.55
N LYS A 229 11.50 21.03 5.87
CA LYS A 229 12.52 20.40 6.71
C LYS A 229 11.88 19.61 7.84
N ASP A 230 12.58 18.55 8.28
CA ASP A 230 12.24 17.84 9.51
C ASP A 230 12.61 18.70 10.72
N LEU A 231 11.79 18.63 11.77
CA LEU A 231 12.19 19.10 13.09
C LEU A 231 13.05 18.05 13.79
N GLU A 232 14.15 18.48 14.42
CA GLU A 232 14.95 17.60 15.26
C GLU A 232 14.11 17.03 16.41
N ASP A 233 14.29 15.75 16.70
CA ASP A 233 13.58 15.01 17.76
C ASP A 233 14.55 14.59 18.88
N PRO A 234 14.97 15.52 19.77
CA PRO A 234 15.97 15.23 20.81
C PRO A 234 15.51 14.24 21.88
N GLU A 235 14.20 14.03 22.06
CA GLU A 235 13.64 13.05 23.00
C GLU A 235 13.43 11.68 22.32
N ASN A 236 13.69 11.56 21.00
CA ASN A 236 13.45 10.36 20.19
C ASN A 236 12.01 9.85 20.29
N ALA A 237 11.05 10.75 20.35
CA ALA A 237 9.64 10.42 20.51
C ALA A 237 8.99 9.89 19.23
N MET A 238 9.58 10.21 18.06
CA MET A 238 9.17 9.64 16.77
C MET A 238 9.84 8.31 16.47
N GLY A 239 10.80 7.86 17.30
CA GLY A 239 11.52 6.60 17.18
C GLY A 239 12.81 6.68 16.37
N ASP A 240 13.53 5.56 16.34
CA ASP A 240 14.73 5.38 15.54
C ASP A 240 14.38 5.06 14.06
N ALA A 241 15.40 4.92 13.22
CA ALA A 241 15.22 4.42 11.86
C ALA A 241 14.65 2.99 11.86
N GLU A 242 13.76 2.72 10.92
CA GLU A 242 13.05 1.45 10.78
C GLU A 242 13.32 0.79 9.43
N GLU A 243 12.96 -0.49 9.34
CA GLU A 243 12.98 -1.26 8.11
C GLU A 243 11.58 -1.34 7.50
N ILE A 244 11.48 -1.25 6.16
CA ILE A 244 10.24 -1.53 5.45
C ILE A 244 10.28 -2.97 4.94
N HIS A 245 9.36 -3.77 5.45
CA HIS A 245 9.22 -5.18 5.17
C HIS A 245 8.12 -5.46 4.15
N THR A 246 8.35 -6.48 3.33
CA THR A 246 7.28 -7.15 2.61
C THR A 246 6.73 -8.27 3.47
N VAL A 247 5.42 -8.33 3.60
CA VAL A 247 4.70 -9.38 4.34
C VAL A 247 3.65 -10.05 3.47
N GLY A 248 3.59 -11.36 3.54
CA GLY A 248 2.58 -12.18 2.89
C GLY A 248 1.63 -12.85 3.88
N ARG A 249 0.51 -13.38 3.38
CA ARG A 249 -0.31 -14.31 4.16
C ARG A 249 0.45 -15.60 4.45
N THR A 250 0.06 -16.33 5.46
CA THR A 250 0.59 -17.68 5.72
C THR A 250 0.46 -18.58 4.47
N GLY A 251 1.55 -19.25 4.11
CA GLY A 251 1.65 -20.14 2.94
C GLY A 251 2.02 -19.41 1.65
N PHE A 252 2.29 -18.10 1.68
CA PHE A 252 2.69 -17.35 0.49
C PHE A 252 3.94 -17.94 -0.17
N GLY A 253 4.98 -18.21 0.61
CA GLY A 253 6.23 -18.76 0.07
C GLY A 253 6.09 -20.18 -0.51
N GLU A 254 5.08 -20.98 -0.07
CA GLU A 254 4.77 -22.29 -0.65
C GLU A 254 3.99 -22.16 -1.96
N ASP A 255 3.04 -21.21 -2.02
CA ASP A 255 2.17 -20.99 -3.18
C ASP A 255 2.90 -20.26 -4.32
N PHE A 256 3.79 -19.32 -3.98
CA PHE A 256 4.52 -18.43 -4.90
C PHE A 256 6.05 -18.45 -4.65
N PRO A 257 6.73 -19.61 -4.74
CA PRO A 257 8.14 -19.72 -4.32
C PRO A 257 9.10 -18.86 -5.15
N GLU A 258 8.82 -18.66 -6.43
CA GLU A 258 9.63 -17.79 -7.29
C GLU A 258 9.46 -16.32 -6.90
N VAL A 259 8.24 -15.84 -6.70
CA VAL A 259 7.94 -14.48 -6.25
C VAL A 259 8.55 -14.21 -4.87
N ALA A 260 8.43 -15.16 -3.94
CA ALA A 260 9.05 -15.06 -2.63
C ALA A 260 10.58 -14.92 -2.71
N SER A 261 11.23 -15.61 -3.67
CA SER A 261 12.68 -15.47 -3.88
C SER A 261 13.06 -14.09 -4.43
N TRP A 262 12.24 -13.50 -5.30
CA TRP A 262 12.46 -12.13 -5.79
C TRP A 262 12.27 -11.10 -4.68
N ILE A 263 11.20 -11.25 -3.88
CA ILE A 263 10.95 -10.37 -2.72
C ILE A 263 12.10 -10.43 -1.72
N ALA A 264 12.61 -11.63 -1.43
CA ALA A 264 13.73 -11.79 -0.50
C ALA A 264 15.05 -11.19 -0.99
N ALA A 265 15.22 -10.99 -2.29
CA ALA A 265 16.39 -10.38 -2.91
C ALA A 265 16.18 -8.90 -3.29
N PHE A 266 14.96 -8.39 -3.12
CA PHE A 266 14.59 -7.06 -3.54
C PHE A 266 15.05 -6.00 -2.53
N GLU A 267 15.76 -4.99 -3.03
CA GLU A 267 16.15 -3.78 -2.30
C GLU A 267 16.11 -2.60 -3.28
N LEU A 268 15.74 -1.43 -2.80
CA LEU A 268 15.86 -0.17 -3.53
C LEU A 268 16.84 0.77 -2.82
N THR A 269 17.68 1.39 -3.60
CA THR A 269 18.45 2.55 -3.12
C THR A 269 17.56 3.79 -3.09
N ASP A 270 17.94 4.80 -2.30
CA ASP A 270 17.27 6.10 -2.27
C ASP A 270 17.08 6.67 -3.68
N GLU A 271 18.15 6.65 -4.50
CA GLU A 271 18.09 7.18 -5.87
C GLU A 271 17.05 6.44 -6.73
N GLN A 272 16.96 5.11 -6.60
CA GLN A 272 15.99 4.31 -7.33
C GLN A 272 14.56 4.60 -6.89
N LEU A 273 14.31 4.61 -5.57
CA LEU A 273 12.99 4.88 -5.02
C LEU A 273 12.52 6.28 -5.37
N PHE A 274 13.33 7.31 -5.10
CA PHE A 274 12.98 8.70 -5.43
C PHE A 274 12.75 8.92 -6.91
N SER A 275 13.55 8.29 -7.79
CA SER A 275 13.33 8.40 -9.23
C SER A 275 12.01 7.76 -9.68
N LEU A 276 11.63 6.63 -9.07
CA LEU A 276 10.35 5.96 -9.33
C LEU A 276 9.17 6.82 -8.83
N GLU A 277 9.23 7.27 -7.58
CA GLU A 277 8.20 8.13 -6.98
C GLU A 277 8.05 9.45 -7.76
N ASN A 278 9.16 10.07 -8.20
CA ASN A 278 9.11 11.29 -8.99
C ASN A 278 8.32 11.11 -10.30
N ILE A 279 8.61 10.05 -11.05
CA ILE A 279 7.85 9.75 -12.27
C ILE A 279 6.38 9.47 -11.93
N MET A 280 6.10 8.72 -10.87
CA MET A 280 4.74 8.32 -10.53
C MET A 280 3.91 9.50 -10.04
N PHE A 281 4.42 10.28 -9.08
CA PHE A 281 3.61 11.22 -8.30
C PHE A 281 3.82 12.69 -8.70
N ASN A 282 5.02 13.06 -9.16
CA ASN A 282 5.28 14.44 -9.62
C ASN A 282 5.03 14.61 -11.11
N GLU A 283 5.59 13.76 -11.96
CA GLU A 283 5.47 13.93 -13.41
C GLU A 283 4.11 13.46 -13.95
N ASN A 284 3.60 12.33 -13.44
CA ASN A 284 2.35 11.72 -13.88
C ASN A 284 1.18 11.88 -12.88
N GLU A 285 1.39 12.61 -11.78
CA GLU A 285 0.37 12.98 -10.78
C GLU A 285 -0.45 11.77 -10.26
N GLY A 286 0.16 10.58 -10.16
CA GLY A 286 -0.48 9.35 -9.72
C GLY A 286 -1.60 8.84 -10.66
N SER A 287 -1.69 9.35 -11.88
CA SER A 287 -2.82 9.06 -12.79
C SER A 287 -2.70 7.73 -13.55
N ASP A 288 -1.47 7.22 -13.71
CA ASP A 288 -1.16 5.95 -14.41
C ASP A 288 0.09 5.30 -13.76
N ASN A 289 -0.11 4.65 -12.64
CA ASN A 289 1.00 4.05 -11.89
C ASN A 289 1.71 2.95 -12.67
N ASP A 290 0.97 2.08 -13.37
CA ASP A 290 1.57 1.00 -14.16
C ASP A 290 2.37 1.56 -15.36
N GLY A 291 1.86 2.61 -16.02
CA GLY A 291 2.57 3.31 -17.08
C GLY A 291 3.84 3.99 -16.59
N SER A 292 3.79 4.62 -15.42
CA SER A 292 4.94 5.26 -14.76
C SER A 292 6.03 4.24 -14.40
N VAL A 293 5.65 3.09 -13.87
CA VAL A 293 6.59 1.98 -13.61
C VAL A 293 7.25 1.49 -14.90
N ARG A 294 6.50 1.34 -15.98
CA ARG A 294 7.07 0.92 -17.29
C ARG A 294 8.06 1.96 -17.81
N GLU A 295 7.76 3.25 -17.68
CA GLU A 295 8.68 4.33 -18.01
C GLU A 295 9.96 4.26 -17.18
N TRP A 296 9.84 4.03 -15.86
CA TRP A 296 10.99 3.87 -14.98
C TRP A 296 11.84 2.65 -15.35
N LEU A 297 11.22 1.51 -15.68
CA LEU A 297 11.91 0.30 -16.14
C LEU A 297 12.63 0.50 -17.48
N GLU A 298 12.08 1.31 -18.39
CA GLU A 298 12.80 1.70 -19.62
C GLU A 298 14.08 2.50 -19.32
N GLN A 299 14.08 3.31 -18.28
CA GLN A 299 15.25 4.06 -17.80
C GLN A 299 16.22 3.18 -17.00
N ASN A 300 15.74 2.06 -16.44
CA ASN A 300 16.50 1.09 -15.64
C ASN A 300 16.47 -0.33 -16.28
N PRO A 301 16.98 -0.51 -17.49
CA PRO A 301 16.71 -1.70 -18.32
C PRO A 301 17.32 -3.00 -17.79
N THR A 302 18.24 -2.95 -16.82
CA THR A 302 18.83 -4.16 -16.22
C THR A 302 18.18 -4.52 -14.87
N PHE A 303 17.32 -3.66 -14.32
CA PHE A 303 16.81 -3.81 -12.96
C PHE A 303 16.17 -5.17 -12.70
N VAL A 304 15.26 -5.59 -13.58
CA VAL A 304 14.53 -6.87 -13.44
C VAL A 304 15.48 -8.06 -13.59
N ASP A 305 16.40 -8.01 -14.57
CA ASP A 305 17.37 -9.07 -14.80
C ASP A 305 18.35 -9.19 -13.60
N ASP A 306 18.80 -8.06 -13.05
CA ASP A 306 19.69 -8.01 -11.90
C ASP A 306 18.98 -8.56 -10.65
N LEU A 307 17.70 -8.22 -10.42
CA LEU A 307 16.90 -8.75 -9.32
C LEU A 307 16.73 -10.27 -9.44
N LYS A 308 16.34 -10.78 -10.62
CA LYS A 308 16.20 -12.22 -10.85
C LYS A 308 17.51 -12.96 -10.66
N ALA A 309 18.61 -12.41 -11.14
CA ALA A 309 19.93 -12.99 -10.93
C ALA A 309 20.32 -13.02 -9.45
N ALA A 310 19.99 -11.98 -8.67
CA ALA A 310 20.20 -11.95 -7.22
C ALA A 310 19.35 -12.99 -6.48
N ALA A 311 18.13 -13.22 -6.95
CA ALA A 311 17.21 -14.24 -6.43
C ALA A 311 17.62 -15.69 -6.80
N GLY A 312 18.60 -15.87 -7.69
CA GLY A 312 19.08 -17.17 -8.15
C GLY A 312 18.19 -17.83 -9.21
N ALA A 313 17.41 -17.04 -9.92
CA ALA A 313 16.50 -17.46 -10.99
C ALA A 313 17.17 -17.48 -12.38
#